data_d42102b8abb5d5a0de9ff2c5986c21da
#
_entry.id   d42102b8abb5d5a0de9ff2c5986c21da
#
_cell.length_a   1.000
_cell.length_b   1.000
_cell.length_c   1.000
_cell.angle_alpha   90.00
_cell.angle_beta   90.00
_cell.angle_gamma   90.00
#
_symmetry.space_group_name_H-M   'P 1'
#
loop_
_entity.id
_entity.type
_entity.pdbx_description
1 polymer ?
#
loop_
_entity_poly.entity_id
_entity_poly.type
_entity_poly.pdbx_seq_one_letter_code
_entity_poly.pdbx_strand_id
1 'polypeptide(L)'
;MIRKLQYFIGACTDPHRNLALEEYLTDTVGADTCILYLWQNKHTVVIGRNQNAWQECRTTELERDSGTLARRLSGGGAVYHDLGNLNFTFSLHTQDYDLRRQQSVIVEACRSLGIPAEISGRNDILTNGCKFSGNSFYSHAGCSFHNGTLLVSVDMANLGKYLTPSKTKLESKGVASVRSRVINLTELKPDLTIDGMAQAMVKALETVYGLKAEELRGEDFDAAEIERRYQRFHSYDWVYSKSVPCSFSCAKRFAWGEVTVELAVENGCIADAAVWSDAMDAEFAAPLAQALRGCRFAVDALCERVQSVGECRDYSGDLCTLLREQDI
;
A
#
# COMPACT_ATOMS: atom_id res chain seq x y z
N MET A 1 -0.50 13.88 21.74
CA MET A 1 -0.71 15.10 20.91
C MET A 1 0.62 15.51 20.31
N ILE A 2 0.73 15.69 19.01
CA ILE A 2 1.97 16.04 18.30
C ILE A 2 2.50 17.40 18.77
N ARG A 3 3.77 17.43 19.14
CA ARG A 3 4.52 18.61 19.61
C ARG A 3 5.76 18.88 18.77
N LYS A 4 6.22 17.90 17.98
CA LYS A 4 7.39 17.99 17.12
C LYS A 4 7.05 17.54 15.72
N LEU A 5 7.50 18.31 14.71
CA LEU A 5 7.41 17.91 13.32
C LEU A 5 8.82 17.73 12.77
N GLN A 6 8.99 16.67 12.01
CA GLN A 6 10.23 16.39 11.28
C GLN A 6 9.89 16.05 9.83
N TYR A 7 10.80 16.29 8.93
CA TYR A 7 10.67 15.84 7.56
C TYR A 7 12.00 15.36 7.00
N PHE A 8 11.91 14.49 6.00
CA PHE A 8 13.04 14.04 5.21
C PHE A 8 12.64 13.94 3.74
N ILE A 9 13.46 14.50 2.84
CA ILE A 9 13.29 14.37 1.40
C ILE A 9 14.38 13.45 0.89
N GLY A 10 14.02 12.22 0.52
CA GLY A 10 14.95 11.18 0.08
C GLY A 10 15.37 11.37 -1.37
N ALA A 11 16.67 11.31 -1.62
CA ALA A 11 17.24 11.34 -2.97
C ALA A 11 17.36 9.95 -3.61
N CYS A 12 17.20 8.87 -2.83
CA CYS A 12 17.25 7.50 -3.33
C CYS A 12 16.01 7.16 -4.16
N THR A 13 16.18 6.43 -5.25
CA THR A 13 15.08 5.99 -6.12
C THR A 13 14.89 4.46 -6.16
N ASP A 14 15.65 3.73 -5.34
CA ASP A 14 15.49 2.28 -5.14
C ASP A 14 14.29 2.02 -4.23
N PRO A 15 13.26 1.31 -4.72
CA PRO A 15 12.03 1.08 -3.95
C PRO A 15 12.25 0.26 -2.67
N HIS A 16 13.15 -0.72 -2.69
CA HIS A 16 13.41 -1.56 -1.53
C HIS A 16 14.10 -0.78 -0.40
N ARG A 17 15.02 0.13 -0.78
CA ARG A 17 15.70 1.00 0.17
C ARG A 17 14.75 2.06 0.74
N ASN A 18 13.87 2.60 -0.10
CA ASN A 18 12.86 3.56 0.33
C ASN A 18 11.85 2.94 1.29
N LEU A 19 11.39 1.71 1.02
CA LEU A 19 10.49 0.96 1.92
C LEU A 19 11.20 0.56 3.24
N ALA A 20 12.50 0.24 3.18
CA ALA A 20 13.29 -0.01 4.38
C ALA A 20 13.41 1.24 5.26
N LEU A 21 13.62 2.40 4.65
CA LEU A 21 13.68 3.68 5.36
C LEU A 21 12.30 4.09 5.90
N GLU A 22 11.23 3.87 5.14
CA GLU A 22 9.84 4.10 5.60
C GLU A 22 9.55 3.34 6.90
N GLU A 23 9.86 2.05 6.93
CA GLU A 23 9.71 1.22 8.13
C GLU A 23 10.62 1.68 9.27
N TYR A 24 11.89 1.97 8.98
CA TYR A 24 12.83 2.46 9.98
C TYR A 24 12.34 3.75 10.65
N LEU A 25 11.93 4.74 9.87
CA LEU A 25 11.41 6.02 10.38
C LEU A 25 10.12 5.82 11.20
N THR A 26 9.30 4.85 10.82
CA THR A 26 8.07 4.55 11.55
C THR A 26 8.35 3.88 12.89
N ASP A 27 9.25 2.89 12.92
CA ASP A 27 9.57 2.16 14.15
C ASP A 27 10.40 2.99 15.14
N THR A 28 11.12 4.01 14.65
CA THR A 28 12.00 4.86 15.48
C THR A 28 11.42 6.25 15.75
N VAL A 29 10.19 6.54 15.31
CA VAL A 29 9.56 7.84 15.55
C VAL A 29 9.45 8.13 17.04
N GLY A 30 9.88 9.33 17.44
CA GLY A 30 9.82 9.75 18.84
C GLY A 30 8.38 9.98 19.32
N ALA A 31 8.18 9.91 20.63
CA ALA A 31 6.91 10.29 21.24
C ALA A 31 6.53 11.73 20.86
N ASP A 32 5.22 12.00 20.71
CA ASP A 32 4.69 13.31 20.32
C ASP A 32 5.27 13.88 19.00
N THR A 33 5.87 13.03 18.14
CA THR A 33 6.51 13.43 16.89
C THR A 33 5.71 12.91 15.68
N CYS A 34 5.63 13.73 14.63
CA CYS A 34 5.18 13.31 13.30
C CYS A 34 6.32 13.55 12.31
N ILE A 35 6.72 12.50 11.59
CA ILE A 35 7.75 12.56 10.53
C ILE A 35 7.03 12.52 9.18
N LEU A 36 7.32 13.49 8.31
CA LEU A 36 6.94 13.45 6.90
C LEU A 36 8.13 13.00 6.07
N TYR A 37 8.05 11.82 5.48
CA TYR A 37 9.03 11.32 4.52
C TYR A 37 8.51 11.48 3.10
N LEU A 38 9.25 12.17 2.23
CA LEU A 38 8.95 12.40 0.81
C LEU A 38 9.99 11.68 -0.03
N TRP A 39 9.56 10.89 -1.01
CA TRP A 39 10.44 10.00 -1.75
C TRP A 39 9.91 9.60 -3.11
N GLN A 40 10.79 9.12 -3.98
CA GLN A 40 10.45 8.68 -5.34
C GLN A 40 11.01 7.30 -5.62
N ASN A 41 10.32 6.53 -6.47
CA ASN A 41 10.86 5.30 -7.06
C ASN A 41 11.01 5.47 -8.56
N LYS A 42 12.10 4.91 -9.10
CA LYS A 42 12.32 4.88 -10.55
C LYS A 42 11.74 3.59 -11.13
N HIS A 43 10.79 3.73 -12.06
CA HIS A 43 10.27 2.62 -12.88
C HIS A 43 9.92 1.37 -12.06
N THR A 44 8.94 1.48 -11.17
CA THR A 44 8.63 0.47 -10.17
C THR A 44 7.16 0.14 -10.14
N VAL A 45 6.82 -1.15 -10.03
CA VAL A 45 5.50 -1.59 -9.55
C VAL A 45 5.61 -1.91 -8.06
N VAL A 46 4.73 -1.30 -7.25
CA VAL A 46 4.64 -1.60 -5.81
C VAL A 46 3.32 -2.29 -5.54
N ILE A 47 3.39 -3.55 -5.10
CA ILE A 47 2.23 -4.34 -4.69
C ILE A 47 1.95 -4.21 -3.20
N GLY A 48 0.69 -4.37 -2.81
CA GLY A 48 0.29 -4.42 -1.41
C GLY A 48 0.78 -5.69 -0.71
N ARG A 49 0.77 -5.66 0.63
CA ARG A 49 1.28 -6.72 1.50
C ARG A 49 0.80 -8.12 1.13
N ASN A 50 -0.49 -8.26 0.84
CA ASN A 50 -1.16 -9.53 0.63
C ASN A 50 -1.49 -9.83 -0.84
N GLN A 51 -0.93 -9.05 -1.79
CA GLN A 51 -1.22 -9.29 -3.21
C GLN A 51 -0.33 -10.39 -3.80
N ASN A 52 -0.90 -11.15 -4.73
CA ASN A 52 -0.16 -12.10 -5.55
C ASN A 52 0.59 -11.34 -6.65
N ALA A 53 1.93 -11.37 -6.59
CA ALA A 53 2.80 -10.64 -7.52
C ALA A 53 2.52 -10.99 -8.99
N TRP A 54 2.29 -12.27 -9.27
CA TRP A 54 2.08 -12.79 -10.62
C TRP A 54 0.71 -12.42 -11.21
N GLN A 55 -0.29 -12.21 -10.35
CA GLN A 55 -1.63 -11.81 -10.78
C GLN A 55 -1.75 -10.28 -10.98
N GLU A 56 -1.02 -9.51 -10.17
CA GLU A 56 -1.15 -8.04 -10.15
C GLU A 56 -0.18 -7.32 -11.09
N CYS A 57 0.94 -7.97 -11.47
CA CYS A 57 2.00 -7.37 -12.25
C CYS A 57 2.43 -8.28 -13.40
N ARG A 58 2.65 -7.69 -14.57
CA ARG A 58 3.33 -8.33 -15.70
C ARG A 58 4.84 -8.33 -15.45
N THR A 59 5.27 -9.19 -14.55
CA THR A 59 6.64 -9.20 -14.02
C THR A 59 7.70 -9.36 -15.11
N THR A 60 7.49 -10.26 -16.07
CA THR A 60 8.42 -10.47 -17.20
C THR A 60 8.58 -9.23 -18.07
N GLU A 61 7.50 -8.49 -18.32
CA GLU A 61 7.58 -7.26 -19.11
C GLU A 61 8.28 -6.15 -18.33
N LEU A 62 7.97 -6.04 -17.03
CA LEU A 62 8.60 -5.07 -16.13
C LEU A 62 10.11 -5.29 -16.05
N GLU A 63 10.56 -6.54 -15.82
CA GLU A 63 11.98 -6.91 -15.76
C GLU A 63 12.72 -6.67 -17.08
N ARG A 64 12.11 -7.06 -18.22
CA ARG A 64 12.67 -6.80 -19.54
C ARG A 64 12.93 -5.30 -19.78
N ASP A 65 12.05 -4.46 -19.26
CA ASP A 65 12.16 -3.00 -19.42
C ASP A 65 12.97 -2.36 -18.27
N SER A 66 13.72 -3.17 -17.51
CA SER A 66 14.56 -2.75 -16.37
C SER A 66 13.78 -2.07 -15.23
N GLY A 67 12.52 -2.43 -15.08
CA GLY A 67 11.70 -2.01 -13.94
C GLY A 67 11.86 -2.93 -12.73
N THR A 68 11.43 -2.46 -11.58
CA THR A 68 11.56 -3.17 -10.30
C THR A 68 10.18 -3.50 -9.74
N LEU A 69 10.01 -4.72 -9.24
CA LEU A 69 8.84 -5.11 -8.45
C LEU A 69 9.18 -5.02 -6.96
N ALA A 70 8.36 -4.34 -6.19
CA ALA A 70 8.51 -4.24 -4.75
C ALA A 70 7.20 -4.52 -4.02
N ARG A 71 7.27 -5.04 -2.79
CA ARG A 71 6.12 -5.30 -1.91
C ARG A 71 6.21 -4.40 -0.68
N ARG A 72 5.18 -3.58 -0.44
CA ARG A 72 5.09 -2.71 0.75
C ARG A 72 4.48 -3.43 1.95
N LEU A 73 4.59 -2.82 3.13
CA LEU A 73 3.99 -3.32 4.38
C LEU A 73 2.48 -3.14 4.43
N SER A 74 1.98 -2.03 3.88
CA SER A 74 0.55 -1.71 3.90
C SER A 74 -0.25 -2.54 2.89
N GLY A 75 -1.55 -2.65 3.12
CA GLY A 75 -2.49 -3.29 2.21
C GLY A 75 -2.82 -2.45 0.97
N GLY A 76 -3.91 -2.79 0.30
CA GLY A 76 -4.38 -2.12 -0.91
C GLY A 76 -3.81 -2.70 -2.21
N GLY A 77 -4.22 -2.12 -3.33
CA GLY A 77 -3.88 -2.57 -4.69
C GLY A 77 -2.47 -2.21 -5.15
N ALA A 78 -2.07 -2.77 -6.29
CA ALA A 78 -0.82 -2.45 -6.96
C ALA A 78 -0.83 -1.05 -7.56
N VAL A 79 0.32 -0.39 -7.54
CA VAL A 79 0.55 0.95 -8.10
C VAL A 79 1.82 0.96 -8.94
N TYR A 80 1.88 1.88 -9.90
CA TYR A 80 3.08 2.13 -10.69
C TYR A 80 3.71 3.47 -10.29
N HIS A 81 5.01 3.48 -10.10
CA HIS A 81 5.83 4.64 -9.77
C HIS A 81 6.90 4.88 -10.82
N ASP A 82 7.03 6.12 -11.23
CA ASP A 82 8.19 6.67 -11.93
C ASP A 82 8.63 7.98 -11.26
N LEU A 83 9.58 8.68 -11.87
CA LEU A 83 10.07 9.95 -11.32
C LEU A 83 9.06 11.12 -11.46
N GLY A 84 7.90 10.89 -12.07
CA GLY A 84 6.76 11.81 -12.07
C GLY A 84 5.82 11.61 -10.89
N ASN A 85 6.03 10.58 -10.06
CA ASN A 85 5.29 10.31 -8.85
C ASN A 85 6.09 10.73 -7.61
N LEU A 86 5.51 11.52 -6.72
CA LEU A 86 6.05 11.78 -5.39
C LEU A 86 5.30 10.92 -4.37
N ASN A 87 6.02 10.08 -3.62
CA ASN A 87 5.45 9.37 -2.49
C ASN A 87 5.59 10.22 -1.23
N PHE A 88 4.62 10.08 -0.33
CA PHE A 88 4.68 10.63 1.01
C PHE A 88 4.40 9.56 2.05
N THR A 89 4.98 9.72 3.23
CA THR A 89 4.71 8.88 4.41
C THR A 89 4.67 9.76 5.65
N PHE A 90 3.57 9.71 6.40
CA PHE A 90 3.48 10.29 7.74
C PHE A 90 3.67 9.18 8.75
N SER A 91 4.74 9.24 9.54
CA SER A 91 5.06 8.27 10.60
C SER A 91 4.88 8.89 11.97
N LEU A 92 4.18 8.20 12.87
CA LEU A 92 3.86 8.68 14.23
C LEU A 92 3.42 7.53 15.13
N HIS A 93 3.33 7.77 16.44
CA HIS A 93 2.72 6.82 17.36
C HIS A 93 1.22 6.65 17.07
N THR A 94 0.70 5.41 17.17
CA THR A 94 -0.71 5.07 16.87
C THR A 94 -1.72 5.89 17.68
N GLN A 95 -1.38 6.24 18.93
CA GLN A 95 -2.24 7.09 19.79
C GLN A 95 -2.43 8.51 19.26
N ASP A 96 -1.52 9.01 18.41
CA ASP A 96 -1.55 10.34 17.81
C ASP A 96 -2.00 10.31 16.34
N TYR A 97 -2.40 9.13 15.85
CA TYR A 97 -2.81 8.92 14.47
C TYR A 97 -4.14 9.62 14.17
N ASP A 98 -4.10 10.58 13.23
CA ASP A 98 -5.28 11.30 12.75
C ASP A 98 -5.22 11.39 11.22
N LEU A 99 -5.87 10.42 10.57
CA LEU A 99 -5.90 10.32 9.12
C LEU A 99 -6.43 11.59 8.44
N ARG A 100 -7.50 12.18 8.98
CA ARG A 100 -8.11 13.37 8.38
C ARG A 100 -7.17 14.58 8.42
N ARG A 101 -6.45 14.73 9.52
CA ARG A 101 -5.44 15.77 9.65
C ARG A 101 -4.28 15.56 8.68
N GLN A 102 -3.81 14.35 8.51
CA GLN A 102 -2.75 14.01 7.55
C GLN A 102 -3.21 14.23 6.10
N GLN A 103 -4.42 13.80 5.75
CA GLN A 103 -5.01 14.07 4.43
C GLN A 103 -5.19 15.57 4.18
N SER A 104 -5.52 16.37 5.22
CA SER A 104 -5.64 17.81 5.08
C SER A 104 -4.32 18.52 4.77
N VAL A 105 -3.16 17.91 5.10
CA VAL A 105 -1.84 18.39 4.66
C VAL A 105 -1.73 18.34 3.14
N ILE A 106 -2.17 17.26 2.52
CA ILE A 106 -2.11 17.10 1.06
C ILE A 106 -3.04 18.10 0.37
N VAL A 107 -4.25 18.24 0.90
CA VAL A 107 -5.23 19.23 0.39
C VAL A 107 -4.68 20.66 0.51
N GLU A 108 -4.07 21.01 1.66
CA GLU A 108 -3.46 22.32 1.88
C GLU A 108 -2.27 22.58 0.94
N ALA A 109 -1.42 21.56 0.71
CA ALA A 109 -0.32 21.66 -0.24
C ALA A 109 -0.83 21.99 -1.65
N CYS A 110 -1.84 21.25 -2.13
CA CYS A 110 -2.48 21.52 -3.42
C CYS A 110 -3.11 22.92 -3.48
N ARG A 111 -3.84 23.32 -2.42
CA ARG A 111 -4.47 24.63 -2.34
C ARG A 111 -3.45 25.76 -2.41
N SER A 112 -2.30 25.63 -1.75
CA SER A 112 -1.23 26.63 -1.78
C SER A 112 -0.62 26.81 -3.18
N LEU A 113 -0.75 25.79 -4.03
CA LEU A 113 -0.32 25.78 -5.42
C LEU A 113 -1.43 26.22 -6.40
N GLY A 114 -2.63 26.57 -5.89
CA GLY A 114 -3.78 26.94 -6.70
C GLY A 114 -4.52 25.76 -7.32
N ILE A 115 -4.28 24.54 -6.83
CA ILE A 115 -4.92 23.31 -7.30
C ILE A 115 -6.07 22.95 -6.36
N PRO A 116 -7.34 22.87 -6.83
CA PRO A 116 -8.45 22.41 -6.01
C PRO A 116 -8.26 20.93 -5.66
N ALA A 117 -8.42 20.56 -4.40
CA ALA A 117 -8.31 19.20 -3.94
C ALA A 117 -9.34 18.88 -2.87
N GLU A 118 -9.86 17.66 -2.89
CA GLU A 118 -10.85 17.19 -1.92
C GLU A 118 -10.59 15.72 -1.53
N ILE A 119 -10.90 15.40 -0.28
CA ILE A 119 -10.79 14.04 0.25
C ILE A 119 -12.03 13.25 -0.19
N SER A 120 -11.83 12.09 -0.80
CA SER A 120 -12.92 11.21 -1.26
C SER A 120 -12.82 9.82 -0.64
N GLY A 121 -13.88 9.38 0.03
CA GLY A 121 -13.90 8.08 0.68
C GLY A 121 -12.85 7.95 1.79
N ARG A 122 -12.23 6.77 1.85
CA ARG A 122 -11.21 6.45 2.87
C ARG A 122 -9.78 6.79 2.43
N ASN A 123 -9.49 6.62 1.15
CA ASN A 123 -8.12 6.51 0.66
C ASN A 123 -7.83 7.23 -0.65
N ASP A 124 -8.73 8.08 -1.14
CA ASP A 124 -8.52 8.83 -2.37
C ASP A 124 -8.54 10.33 -2.12
N ILE A 125 -7.69 11.07 -2.84
CA ILE A 125 -7.78 12.53 -2.93
C ILE A 125 -7.96 12.87 -4.41
N LEU A 126 -8.95 13.70 -4.67
CA LEU A 126 -9.41 14.05 -6.01
C LEU A 126 -9.14 15.52 -6.30
N THR A 127 -9.00 15.82 -7.59
CA THR A 127 -9.12 17.15 -8.16
C THR A 127 -10.03 17.07 -9.37
N ASN A 128 -11.03 17.97 -9.47
CA ASN A 128 -12.03 17.95 -10.55
C ASN A 128 -12.68 16.56 -10.77
N GLY A 129 -12.92 15.81 -9.68
CA GLY A 129 -13.49 14.48 -9.74
C GLY A 129 -12.54 13.36 -10.19
N CYS A 130 -11.28 13.67 -10.50
CA CYS A 130 -10.25 12.71 -10.89
C CYS A 130 -9.25 12.49 -9.76
N LYS A 131 -8.84 11.23 -9.55
CA LYS A 131 -7.88 10.85 -8.50
C LYS A 131 -6.45 11.22 -8.92
N PHE A 132 -5.75 11.94 -8.04
CA PHE A 132 -4.31 12.19 -8.17
C PHE A 132 -3.48 11.62 -7.00
N SER A 133 -4.14 11.14 -5.94
CA SER A 133 -3.48 10.55 -4.78
C SER A 133 -4.24 9.33 -4.30
N GLY A 134 -3.54 8.22 -4.14
CA GLY A 134 -4.01 7.02 -3.48
C GLY A 134 -3.25 6.83 -2.17
N ASN A 135 -3.96 6.40 -1.13
CA ASN A 135 -3.43 6.30 0.22
C ASN A 135 -3.52 4.89 0.76
N SER A 136 -2.58 4.48 1.60
CA SER A 136 -2.62 3.25 2.37
C SER A 136 -2.06 3.46 3.78
N PHE A 137 -2.31 2.48 4.65
CA PHE A 137 -2.10 2.61 6.09
C PHE A 137 -1.46 1.35 6.63
N TYR A 138 -0.68 1.51 7.69
CA TYR A 138 -0.07 0.40 8.40
C TYR A 138 0.10 0.76 9.87
N SER A 139 -0.07 -0.21 10.76
CA SER A 139 0.15 -0.05 12.20
C SER A 139 0.84 -1.29 12.75
N HIS A 140 1.90 -1.09 13.51
CA HIS A 140 2.64 -2.17 14.14
C HIS A 140 3.34 -1.66 15.40
N ALA A 141 3.35 -2.47 16.46
CA ALA A 141 4.09 -2.21 17.71
C ALA A 141 3.87 -0.80 18.30
N GLY A 142 2.65 -0.25 18.18
CA GLY A 142 2.31 1.07 18.73
C GLY A 142 2.70 2.26 17.85
N CYS A 143 3.27 2.02 16.68
CA CYS A 143 3.56 3.01 15.65
C CYS A 143 2.68 2.79 14.42
N SER A 144 2.41 3.86 13.69
CA SER A 144 1.58 3.81 12.48
C SER A 144 2.17 4.70 11.41
N PHE A 145 1.94 4.33 10.16
CA PHE A 145 2.13 5.25 9.06
C PHE A 145 0.89 5.35 8.16
N HIS A 146 0.74 6.52 7.58
CA HIS A 146 -0.11 6.82 6.44
C HIS A 146 0.78 7.18 5.27
N ASN A 147 0.75 6.40 4.22
CA ASN A 147 1.52 6.66 3.01
C ASN A 147 0.62 6.78 1.78
N GLY A 148 1.18 7.32 0.73
CA GLY A 148 0.47 7.43 -0.54
C GLY A 148 1.31 8.03 -1.65
N THR A 149 0.63 8.24 -2.78
CA THR A 149 1.19 8.73 -4.04
C THR A 149 0.63 10.12 -4.35
N LEU A 150 1.43 10.95 -5.00
CA LEU A 150 1.01 12.19 -5.64
C LEU A 150 1.40 12.11 -7.12
N LEU A 151 0.42 12.02 -8.01
CA LEU A 151 0.63 11.94 -9.46
C LEU A 151 0.94 13.35 -9.97
N VAL A 152 2.21 13.74 -9.99
CA VAL A 152 2.64 15.06 -10.46
C VAL A 152 2.72 15.05 -11.99
N SER A 153 3.53 14.15 -12.57
CA SER A 153 3.77 14.04 -14.04
C SER A 153 4.09 12.60 -14.45
N VAL A 154 3.36 11.63 -13.94
CA VAL A 154 3.54 10.18 -14.17
C VAL A 154 3.26 9.83 -15.63
N ASP A 155 4.03 8.92 -16.21
CA ASP A 155 3.71 8.32 -17.50
C ASP A 155 2.53 7.34 -17.36
N MET A 156 1.34 7.81 -17.71
CA MET A 156 0.09 7.05 -17.64
C MET A 156 0.06 5.82 -18.57
N ALA A 157 0.90 5.77 -19.61
CA ALA A 157 0.97 4.63 -20.51
C ALA A 157 1.63 3.43 -19.78
N ASN A 158 2.66 3.68 -19.01
CA ASN A 158 3.36 2.66 -18.23
C ASN A 158 2.47 2.07 -17.11
N LEU A 159 1.61 2.88 -16.49
CA LEU A 159 0.65 2.39 -15.50
C LEU A 159 -0.24 1.28 -16.09
N GLY A 160 -0.77 1.48 -17.30
CA GLY A 160 -1.59 0.47 -17.97
C GLY A 160 -0.79 -0.71 -18.56
N LYS A 161 0.53 -0.54 -18.76
CA LYS A 161 1.40 -1.55 -19.34
C LYS A 161 1.76 -2.66 -18.35
N TYR A 162 2.08 -2.31 -17.12
CA TYR A 162 2.64 -3.26 -16.15
C TYR A 162 1.63 -3.79 -15.13
N LEU A 163 0.55 -3.04 -14.87
CA LEU A 163 -0.49 -3.50 -13.94
C LEU A 163 -1.50 -4.38 -14.64
N THR A 164 -1.89 -5.47 -13.96
CA THR A 164 -2.95 -6.38 -14.40
C THR A 164 -4.18 -6.15 -13.52
N PRO A 165 -5.16 -5.33 -13.95
CA PRO A 165 -6.38 -5.16 -13.17
C PRO A 165 -7.15 -6.47 -13.12
N SER A 166 -7.69 -6.86 -11.94
CA SER A 166 -8.48 -8.08 -11.81
C SER A 166 -9.69 -8.05 -12.76
N LYS A 167 -10.08 -9.23 -13.28
CA LYS A 167 -11.25 -9.36 -14.18
C LYS A 167 -12.50 -8.76 -13.54
N THR A 168 -12.70 -8.97 -12.26
CA THR A 168 -13.83 -8.43 -11.48
C THR A 168 -13.82 -6.90 -11.39
N LYS A 169 -12.64 -6.27 -11.31
CA LYS A 169 -12.52 -4.79 -11.41
C LYS A 169 -12.89 -4.27 -12.81
N LEU A 170 -12.53 -5.01 -13.84
CA LEU A 170 -12.88 -4.68 -15.23
C LEU A 170 -14.37 -4.84 -15.51
N GLU A 171 -14.99 -5.92 -15.03
CA GLU A 171 -16.40 -6.19 -15.18
C GLU A 171 -17.28 -5.20 -14.41
N SER A 172 -16.90 -4.83 -13.19
CA SER A 172 -17.68 -3.89 -12.35
C SER A 172 -17.55 -2.43 -12.76
N LYS A 173 -16.46 -2.02 -13.43
CA LYS A 173 -16.16 -0.60 -13.71
C LYS A 173 -15.86 -0.27 -15.18
N GLY A 174 -15.65 -1.27 -16.04
CA GLY A 174 -15.25 -1.11 -17.44
C GLY A 174 -13.82 -0.56 -17.61
N VAL A 175 -13.11 -1.00 -18.67
CA VAL A 175 -11.70 -0.63 -18.93
C VAL A 175 -11.51 0.89 -19.11
N ALA A 176 -12.46 1.55 -19.79
CA ALA A 176 -12.41 2.99 -20.03
C ALA A 176 -12.58 3.80 -18.73
N SER A 177 -13.40 3.35 -17.78
CA SER A 177 -13.67 4.07 -16.53
C SER A 177 -12.52 4.00 -15.50
N VAL A 178 -11.62 3.03 -15.62
CA VAL A 178 -10.43 2.94 -14.76
C VAL A 178 -9.36 3.95 -15.19
N ARG A 179 -9.16 4.14 -16.50
CA ARG A 179 -8.20 5.13 -17.06
C ARG A 179 -8.67 6.57 -16.92
N SER A 180 -9.97 6.83 -17.00
CA SER A 180 -10.53 8.21 -16.97
C SER A 180 -10.60 8.82 -15.56
N ARG A 181 -10.17 8.08 -14.52
CA ARG A 181 -10.31 8.50 -13.12
C ARG A 181 -9.04 9.02 -12.46
N VAL A 182 -7.90 8.98 -13.15
CA VAL A 182 -6.62 9.48 -12.63
C VAL A 182 -6.17 10.69 -13.45
N ILE A 183 -5.48 11.63 -12.80
CA ILE A 183 -4.98 12.85 -13.42
C ILE A 183 -3.61 13.21 -12.85
N ASN A 184 -2.73 13.71 -13.69
CA ASN A 184 -1.49 14.35 -13.24
C ASN A 184 -1.76 15.78 -12.79
N LEU A 185 -1.12 16.22 -11.72
CA LEU A 185 -1.26 17.62 -11.24
C LEU A 185 -0.71 18.62 -12.25
N THR A 186 0.24 18.24 -13.10
CA THR A 186 0.75 19.08 -14.20
C THR A 186 -0.28 19.38 -15.27
N GLU A 187 -1.39 18.64 -15.36
CA GLU A 187 -2.49 18.99 -16.26
C GLU A 187 -3.24 20.25 -15.80
N LEU A 188 -3.20 20.55 -14.47
CA LEU A 188 -3.79 21.74 -13.88
C LEU A 188 -2.76 22.86 -13.66
N LYS A 189 -1.51 22.49 -13.40
CA LYS A 189 -0.39 23.41 -13.16
C LYS A 189 0.85 22.92 -13.93
N PRO A 190 0.99 23.30 -15.21
CA PRO A 190 2.03 22.75 -16.10
C PRO A 190 3.48 22.97 -15.65
N ASP A 191 3.72 24.02 -14.86
CA ASP A 191 5.03 24.38 -14.30
C ASP A 191 5.32 23.70 -12.95
N LEU A 192 4.43 22.83 -12.45
CA LEU A 192 4.63 22.12 -11.20
C LEU A 192 5.75 21.08 -11.36
N THR A 193 6.73 21.14 -10.45
CA THR A 193 7.81 20.17 -10.33
C THR A 193 7.65 19.28 -9.11
N ILE A 194 8.36 18.16 -9.08
CA ILE A 194 8.43 17.27 -7.88
C ILE A 194 8.94 18.05 -6.67
N ASP A 195 10.01 18.83 -6.83
CA ASP A 195 10.57 19.64 -5.74
C ASP A 195 9.58 20.71 -5.28
N GLY A 196 8.87 21.35 -6.21
CA GLY A 196 7.81 22.32 -5.88
C GLY A 196 6.69 21.70 -5.07
N MET A 197 6.27 20.46 -5.42
CA MET A 197 5.26 19.72 -4.66
C MET A 197 5.80 19.30 -3.29
N ALA A 198 7.05 18.83 -3.21
CA ALA A 198 7.67 18.44 -1.96
C ALA A 198 7.76 19.63 -0.97
N GLN A 199 8.18 20.80 -1.45
CA GLN A 199 8.23 22.01 -0.64
C GLN A 199 6.84 22.47 -0.18
N ALA A 200 5.82 22.35 -1.04
CA ALA A 200 4.45 22.62 -0.69
C ALA A 200 3.92 21.69 0.41
N MET A 201 4.28 20.40 0.35
CA MET A 201 3.94 19.40 1.39
C MET A 201 4.56 19.74 2.74
N VAL A 202 5.82 20.16 2.79
CA VAL A 202 6.49 20.56 4.04
C VAL A 202 5.83 21.80 4.64
N LYS A 203 5.55 22.84 3.83
CA LYS A 203 4.85 24.06 4.28
C LYS A 203 3.42 23.77 4.76
N ALA A 204 2.71 22.89 4.06
CA ALA A 204 1.37 22.48 4.44
C ALA A 204 1.36 21.69 5.76
N LEU A 205 2.36 20.83 6.01
CA LEU A 205 2.56 20.16 7.29
C LEU A 205 2.66 21.18 8.42
N GLU A 206 3.51 22.19 8.28
CA GLU A 206 3.67 23.27 9.26
C GLU A 206 2.35 24.02 9.49
N THR A 207 1.65 24.35 8.41
CA THR A 207 0.38 25.09 8.48
C THR A 207 -0.71 24.32 9.22
N VAL A 208 -0.90 23.04 8.87
CA VAL A 208 -1.96 22.20 9.43
C VAL A 208 -1.71 21.83 10.90
N TYR A 209 -0.45 21.64 11.27
CA TYR A 209 -0.09 21.32 12.65
C TYR A 209 0.20 22.56 13.52
N GLY A 210 0.42 23.72 12.93
CA GLY A 210 0.76 24.95 13.64
C GLY A 210 2.15 24.92 14.29
N LEU A 211 3.06 24.12 13.76
CA LEU A 211 4.42 23.90 14.29
C LEU A 211 5.44 24.07 13.16
N LYS A 212 6.69 24.34 13.51
CA LYS A 212 7.80 24.30 12.55
C LYS A 212 8.33 22.87 12.40
N ALA A 213 8.66 22.48 11.18
CA ALA A 213 9.23 21.17 10.87
C ALA A 213 10.76 21.26 10.79
N GLU A 214 11.44 20.31 11.45
CA GLU A 214 12.90 20.16 11.41
C GLU A 214 13.27 19.18 10.32
N GLU A 215 14.27 19.52 9.52
CA GLU A 215 14.80 18.61 8.51
C GLU A 215 15.69 17.55 9.16
N LEU A 216 15.38 16.27 8.90
CA LEU A 216 16.22 15.14 9.25
C LEU A 216 17.36 15.01 8.24
N ARG A 217 18.52 14.58 8.69
CA ARG A 217 19.67 14.32 7.83
C ARG A 217 19.91 12.83 7.72
N GLY A 218 20.28 12.36 6.52
CA GLY A 218 20.56 10.94 6.30
C GLY A 218 21.69 10.37 7.17
N GLU A 219 22.60 11.22 7.65
CA GLU A 219 23.68 10.87 8.57
C GLU A 219 23.19 10.54 10.00
N ASP A 220 21.98 10.98 10.36
CA ASP A 220 21.36 10.71 11.66
C ASP A 220 20.72 9.32 11.73
N PHE A 221 20.63 8.62 10.61
CA PHE A 221 19.97 7.32 10.53
C PHE A 221 20.96 6.17 10.78
N ASP A 222 20.49 5.12 11.46
CA ASP A 222 21.25 3.88 11.62
C ASP A 222 21.30 3.12 10.29
N ALA A 223 22.42 3.28 9.58
CA ALA A 223 22.63 2.67 8.27
C ALA A 223 22.61 1.13 8.32
N ALA A 224 23.08 0.51 9.42
CA ALA A 224 23.10 -0.94 9.58
C ALA A 224 21.68 -1.49 9.74
N GLU A 225 20.83 -0.80 10.51
CA GLU A 225 19.44 -1.17 10.72
C GLU A 225 18.60 -0.99 9.42
N ILE A 226 18.86 0.07 8.65
CA ILE A 226 18.23 0.26 7.33
C ILE A 226 18.68 -0.83 6.36
N GLU A 227 19.98 -1.19 6.35
CA GLU A 227 20.51 -2.24 5.49
C GLU A 227 19.89 -3.61 5.81
N ARG A 228 19.71 -3.95 7.10
CA ARG A 228 19.05 -5.18 7.52
C ARG A 228 17.62 -5.27 6.98
N ARG A 229 16.86 -4.14 7.03
CA ARG A 229 15.51 -4.04 6.47
C ARG A 229 15.53 -4.11 4.95
N TYR A 230 16.47 -3.44 4.30
CA TYR A 230 16.66 -3.48 2.86
C TYR A 230 16.84 -4.91 2.34
N GLN A 231 17.69 -5.71 2.99
CA GLN A 231 17.91 -7.12 2.61
C GLN A 231 16.61 -7.93 2.64
N ARG A 232 15.73 -7.68 3.60
CA ARG A 232 14.41 -8.31 3.64
C ARG A 232 13.52 -7.84 2.48
N PHE A 233 13.36 -6.50 2.30
CA PHE A 233 12.50 -5.98 1.25
C PHE A 233 12.96 -6.36 -0.16
N HIS A 234 14.25 -6.52 -0.36
CA HIS A 234 14.84 -6.94 -1.63
C HIS A 234 14.79 -8.46 -1.86
N SER A 235 14.57 -9.25 -0.81
CA SER A 235 14.58 -10.70 -0.92
C SER A 235 13.43 -11.23 -1.81
N TYR A 236 13.71 -12.30 -2.56
CA TYR A 236 12.71 -12.98 -3.38
C TYR A 236 11.50 -13.42 -2.55
N ASP A 237 11.76 -14.00 -1.38
CA ASP A 237 10.71 -14.50 -0.47
C ASP A 237 9.76 -13.39 -0.01
N TRP A 238 10.26 -12.17 0.17
CA TRP A 238 9.43 -11.03 0.51
C TRP A 238 8.61 -10.53 -0.68
N VAL A 239 9.25 -10.33 -1.82
CA VAL A 239 8.63 -9.71 -3.00
C VAL A 239 7.57 -10.64 -3.60
N TYR A 240 7.93 -11.91 -3.81
CA TYR A 240 7.07 -12.86 -4.51
C TYR A 240 6.22 -13.72 -3.58
N SER A 241 6.61 -13.85 -2.30
CA SER A 241 6.01 -14.79 -1.34
C SER A 241 6.15 -16.26 -1.79
N LYS A 242 5.75 -17.20 -0.96
CA LYS A 242 5.78 -18.63 -1.34
C LYS A 242 4.54 -18.94 -2.18
N SER A 243 4.73 -19.52 -3.33
CA SER A 243 3.65 -20.19 -4.05
C SER A 243 3.30 -21.51 -3.35
N VAL A 244 2.01 -21.78 -3.23
CA VAL A 244 1.51 -23.06 -2.69
C VAL A 244 1.12 -23.94 -3.87
N PRO A 245 1.51 -25.27 -3.88
CA PRO A 245 0.98 -26.20 -4.85
C PRO A 245 -0.55 -26.30 -4.66
N CYS A 246 -1.29 -25.57 -5.47
CA CYS A 246 -2.72 -25.38 -5.28
C CYS A 246 -3.51 -26.52 -5.94
N SER A 247 -4.30 -27.27 -5.15
CA SER A 247 -5.26 -28.25 -5.64
C SER A 247 -6.71 -27.75 -5.57
N PHE A 248 -6.96 -26.67 -4.81
CA PHE A 248 -8.25 -26.02 -4.70
C PHE A 248 -8.06 -24.51 -4.58
N SER A 249 -8.84 -23.72 -5.30
CA SER A 249 -8.84 -22.27 -5.22
C SER A 249 -10.24 -21.71 -5.30
N CYS A 250 -10.54 -20.74 -4.45
CA CYS A 250 -11.76 -19.94 -4.54
C CYS A 250 -11.46 -18.46 -4.35
N ALA A 251 -12.23 -17.61 -5.02
CA ALA A 251 -12.05 -16.16 -4.96
C ALA A 251 -13.38 -15.43 -4.98
N LYS A 252 -13.46 -14.32 -4.25
CA LYS A 252 -14.64 -13.44 -4.25
C LYS A 252 -14.26 -12.00 -3.93
N ARG A 253 -14.98 -11.08 -4.57
CA ARG A 253 -14.89 -9.67 -4.27
C ARG A 253 -15.96 -9.25 -3.29
N PHE A 254 -15.54 -8.61 -2.20
CA PHE A 254 -16.37 -7.99 -1.18
C PHE A 254 -16.23 -6.46 -1.19
N ALA A 255 -17.01 -5.78 -0.36
CA ALA A 255 -16.95 -4.32 -0.23
C ALA A 255 -15.57 -3.81 0.27
N TRP A 256 -14.87 -4.64 1.06
CA TRP A 256 -13.56 -4.33 1.65
C TRP A 256 -12.37 -4.74 0.78
N GLY A 257 -12.57 -5.60 -0.23
CA GLY A 257 -11.51 -6.07 -1.13
C GLY A 257 -11.87 -7.38 -1.81
N GLU A 258 -11.00 -7.82 -2.70
CA GLU A 258 -11.01 -9.16 -3.29
C GLU A 258 -10.17 -10.08 -2.43
N VAL A 259 -10.64 -11.31 -2.20
CA VAL A 259 -9.88 -12.34 -1.51
C VAL A 259 -9.82 -13.59 -2.37
N THR A 260 -8.65 -14.20 -2.44
CA THR A 260 -8.41 -15.52 -3.05
C THR A 260 -7.80 -16.43 -2.00
N VAL A 261 -8.38 -17.61 -1.82
CA VAL A 261 -7.88 -18.67 -0.93
C VAL A 261 -7.40 -19.81 -1.81
N GLU A 262 -6.12 -20.16 -1.70
CA GLU A 262 -5.47 -21.26 -2.41
C GLU A 262 -5.06 -22.32 -1.38
N LEU A 263 -5.45 -23.59 -1.61
CA LEU A 263 -5.24 -24.69 -0.69
C LEU A 263 -4.53 -25.86 -1.40
N ALA A 264 -3.51 -26.41 -0.78
CA ALA A 264 -2.96 -27.72 -1.10
C ALA A 264 -3.66 -28.75 -0.23
N VAL A 265 -4.47 -29.63 -0.83
CA VAL A 265 -5.23 -30.65 -0.12
C VAL A 265 -4.55 -32.01 -0.28
N GLU A 266 -4.20 -32.65 0.83
CA GLU A 266 -3.61 -33.98 0.88
C GLU A 266 -4.33 -34.83 1.92
N ASN A 267 -4.72 -36.06 1.54
CA ASN A 267 -5.42 -37.00 2.44
C ASN A 267 -6.65 -36.39 3.16
N GLY A 268 -7.38 -35.48 2.51
CA GLY A 268 -8.56 -34.82 3.06
C GLY A 268 -8.26 -33.72 4.11
N CYS A 269 -7.00 -33.29 4.23
CA CYS A 269 -6.56 -32.19 5.07
C CYS A 269 -5.78 -31.14 4.28
N ILE A 270 -5.72 -29.93 4.79
CA ILE A 270 -4.96 -28.82 4.20
C ILE A 270 -3.48 -28.98 4.54
N ALA A 271 -2.65 -29.36 3.58
CA ALA A 271 -1.19 -29.48 3.73
C ALA A 271 -0.52 -28.10 3.72
N ASP A 272 -0.98 -27.19 2.85
CA ASP A 272 -0.52 -25.80 2.81
C ASP A 272 -1.63 -24.88 2.29
N ALA A 273 -1.53 -23.58 2.64
CA ALA A 273 -2.51 -22.56 2.27
C ALA A 273 -1.85 -21.23 1.95
N ALA A 274 -2.41 -20.51 0.99
CA ALA A 274 -2.11 -19.09 0.73
C ALA A 274 -3.41 -18.30 0.65
N VAL A 275 -3.37 -17.08 1.18
CA VAL A 275 -4.48 -16.13 1.13
C VAL A 275 -3.96 -14.82 0.52
N TRP A 276 -4.59 -14.41 -0.58
CA TRP A 276 -4.25 -13.19 -1.30
C TRP A 276 -5.39 -12.20 -1.23
N SER A 277 -5.10 -10.91 -1.12
CA SER A 277 -6.11 -9.86 -1.07
C SER A 277 -5.56 -8.49 -1.46
N ASP A 278 -6.44 -7.66 -2.05
CA ASP A 278 -6.24 -6.23 -2.23
C ASP A 278 -6.93 -5.37 -1.14
N ALA A 279 -7.32 -5.99 -0.02
CA ALA A 279 -7.85 -5.29 1.14
C ALA A 279 -6.84 -4.29 1.71
N MET A 280 -7.35 -3.21 2.29
CA MET A 280 -6.50 -2.22 2.96
C MET A 280 -5.88 -2.75 4.25
N ASP A 281 -6.54 -3.70 4.90
CA ASP A 281 -5.99 -4.42 6.04
C ASP A 281 -4.89 -5.40 5.58
N ALA A 282 -3.70 -5.26 6.16
CA ALA A 282 -2.55 -6.09 5.82
C ALA A 282 -2.39 -7.32 6.72
N GLU A 283 -3.12 -7.40 7.85
CA GLU A 283 -2.78 -8.31 8.94
C GLU A 283 -3.54 -9.66 8.90
N PHE A 284 -4.69 -9.75 8.22
CA PHE A 284 -5.54 -10.94 8.32
C PHE A 284 -5.09 -12.14 7.48
N ALA A 285 -4.45 -11.92 6.31
CA ALA A 285 -4.23 -12.99 5.33
C ALA A 285 -3.22 -14.04 5.78
N ALA A 286 -2.10 -13.63 6.39
CA ALA A 286 -1.07 -14.53 6.85
C ALA A 286 -1.51 -15.40 8.05
N PRO A 287 -2.14 -14.84 9.13
CA PRO A 287 -2.72 -15.65 10.19
C PRO A 287 -3.80 -16.62 9.70
N LEU A 288 -4.65 -16.18 8.76
CA LEU A 288 -5.66 -17.05 8.17
C LEU A 288 -5.03 -18.23 7.42
N ALA A 289 -4.06 -17.98 6.55
CA ALA A 289 -3.36 -19.03 5.83
C ALA A 289 -2.70 -20.03 6.79
N GLN A 290 -2.10 -19.56 7.88
CA GLN A 290 -1.51 -20.39 8.91
C GLN A 290 -2.56 -21.23 9.65
N ALA A 291 -3.69 -20.65 10.02
CA ALA A 291 -4.75 -21.35 10.75
C ALA A 291 -5.43 -22.46 9.92
N LEU A 292 -5.50 -22.30 8.60
CA LEU A 292 -6.09 -23.28 7.71
C LEU A 292 -5.22 -24.55 7.56
N ARG A 293 -3.91 -24.48 7.78
CA ARG A 293 -3.01 -25.64 7.70
C ARG A 293 -3.37 -26.71 8.73
N GLY A 294 -3.37 -27.96 8.32
CA GLY A 294 -3.75 -29.11 9.12
C GLY A 294 -5.27 -29.27 9.36
N CYS A 295 -6.08 -28.31 8.89
CA CYS A 295 -7.53 -28.39 8.98
C CYS A 295 -8.08 -29.45 8.05
N ARG A 296 -9.18 -30.12 8.42
CA ARG A 296 -9.91 -31.00 7.52
C ARG A 296 -10.50 -30.18 6.35
N PHE A 297 -10.40 -30.69 5.14
CA PHE A 297 -10.99 -30.08 3.96
C PHE A 297 -12.49 -30.32 3.94
N ALA A 298 -13.23 -29.56 4.70
CA ALA A 298 -14.70 -29.57 4.81
C ALA A 298 -15.16 -28.17 5.24
N VAL A 299 -16.27 -27.70 4.70
CA VAL A 299 -16.78 -26.32 4.90
C VAL A 299 -16.89 -25.91 6.36
N ASP A 300 -17.48 -26.77 7.20
CA ASP A 300 -17.69 -26.43 8.62
C ASP A 300 -16.35 -26.29 9.36
N ALA A 301 -15.41 -27.22 9.13
CA ALA A 301 -14.08 -27.14 9.75
C ALA A 301 -13.28 -25.92 9.29
N LEU A 302 -13.38 -25.55 8.01
CA LEU A 302 -12.74 -24.34 7.48
C LEU A 302 -13.37 -23.09 8.10
N CYS A 303 -14.71 -23.01 8.21
CA CYS A 303 -15.39 -21.88 8.82
C CYS A 303 -15.07 -21.73 10.31
N GLU A 304 -14.96 -22.83 11.06
CA GLU A 304 -14.52 -22.80 12.48
C GLU A 304 -13.11 -22.20 12.59
N ARG A 305 -12.20 -22.59 11.69
CA ARG A 305 -10.85 -22.02 11.67
C ARG A 305 -10.85 -20.53 11.34
N VAL A 306 -11.59 -20.10 10.31
CA VAL A 306 -11.74 -18.68 9.97
C VAL A 306 -12.22 -17.87 11.18
N GLN A 307 -13.22 -18.37 11.90
CA GLN A 307 -13.80 -17.69 13.07
C GLN A 307 -12.85 -17.66 14.28
N SER A 308 -11.90 -18.58 14.36
CA SER A 308 -10.90 -18.64 15.46
C SER A 308 -9.76 -17.63 15.29
N VAL A 309 -9.59 -17.03 14.11
CA VAL A 309 -8.54 -16.06 13.81
C VAL A 309 -9.02 -14.65 14.20
N GLY A 310 -8.39 -14.06 15.21
CA GLY A 310 -8.79 -12.75 15.75
C GLY A 310 -8.70 -11.63 14.71
N GLU A 311 -7.67 -11.66 13.87
CA GLU A 311 -7.42 -10.73 12.77
C GLU A 311 -8.47 -10.83 11.66
N CYS A 312 -9.20 -11.94 11.56
CA CYS A 312 -10.29 -12.14 10.60
C CYS A 312 -11.66 -11.75 11.14
N ARG A 313 -11.79 -11.25 12.37
CA ARG A 313 -13.09 -11.03 13.03
C ARG A 313 -14.09 -10.27 12.15
N ASP A 314 -13.65 -9.17 11.54
CA ASP A 314 -14.50 -8.31 10.72
C ASP A 314 -14.81 -8.89 9.33
N TYR A 315 -14.08 -9.93 8.91
CA TYR A 315 -14.19 -10.59 7.60
C TYR A 315 -14.73 -12.01 7.68
N SER A 316 -14.85 -12.58 8.88
CA SER A 316 -15.16 -14.00 9.09
C SER A 316 -16.50 -14.42 8.46
N GLY A 317 -17.52 -13.57 8.52
CA GLY A 317 -18.81 -13.82 7.88
C GLY A 317 -18.71 -13.93 6.36
N ASP A 318 -18.00 -13.01 5.74
CA ASP A 318 -17.78 -12.97 4.29
C ASP A 318 -16.91 -14.15 3.82
N LEU A 319 -15.83 -14.46 4.57
CA LEU A 319 -14.96 -15.59 4.28
C LEU A 319 -15.70 -16.93 4.41
N CYS A 320 -16.50 -17.12 5.45
CA CYS A 320 -17.35 -18.30 5.59
C CYS A 320 -18.39 -18.39 4.47
N THR A 321 -18.92 -17.26 4.01
CA THR A 321 -19.83 -17.24 2.87
C THR A 321 -19.14 -17.71 1.60
N LEU A 322 -17.93 -17.22 1.33
CA LEU A 322 -17.12 -17.67 0.20
C LEU A 322 -16.89 -19.18 0.23
N LEU A 323 -16.53 -19.73 1.40
CA LEU A 323 -16.28 -21.17 1.55
C LEU A 323 -17.56 -22.02 1.41
N ARG A 324 -18.70 -21.56 1.90
CA ARG A 324 -20.00 -22.26 1.78
C ARG A 324 -20.58 -22.26 0.37
N GLU A 325 -20.16 -21.34 -0.46
CA GLU A 325 -20.54 -21.30 -1.89
C GLU A 325 -19.78 -22.36 -2.70
N GLN A 326 -18.76 -23.01 -2.12
CA GLN A 326 -17.99 -24.06 -2.77
C GLN A 326 -18.62 -25.42 -2.50
N ASP A 327 -18.52 -26.30 -3.46
CA ASP A 327 -18.97 -27.70 -3.34
C ASP A 327 -17.82 -28.57 -2.78
N ILE A 328 -17.62 -28.50 -1.43
CA ILE A 328 -16.53 -29.20 -0.71
C ILE A 328 -17.01 -29.81 0.61
#